data_250a4c1bbebd24382fff5b6caf3373c1
#
_entry.id   250a4c1bbebd24382fff5b6caf3373c1
#
_cell.length_a   1.000
_cell.length_b   1.000
_cell.length_c   1.000
_cell.angle_alpha   90.00
_cell.angle_beta   90.00
_cell.angle_gamma   90.00
#
_symmetry.space_group_name_H-M   'P 1'
#
loop_
_entity.id
_entity.type
_entity.pdbx_description
1 polymer ?
#
loop_
_entity_poly.entity_id
_entity_poly.type
_entity_poly.pdbx_seq_one_letter_code
_entity_poly.pdbx_strand_id
1 'polypeptide(L)'
;YEHIPNYMQMIVTYLYQLFLSLADEGIVSEVSSAPDAMIFGKAIGYLNSNLDRQPTILEIARFCNVSESSLKRVFDRYAGMGVHKYLLKLKIKAAMELLQDGEGVSAVAERVGFSSQSYFSKAFKRETGQNPTEFKR
;
A
#
# COMPACT_ATOMS: atom_id res chain seq x y z
N TYR A 1 -3.25 -16.55 -15.26
CA TYR A 1 -2.38 -15.49 -14.68
C TYR A 1 -2.66 -15.39 -13.21
N GLU A 2 -1.72 -15.83 -12.44
CA GLU A 2 -1.77 -15.79 -10.99
C GLU A 2 -1.73 -14.34 -10.51
N HIS A 3 -2.67 -13.99 -9.66
CA HIS A 3 -2.69 -12.69 -9.00
C HIS A 3 -1.56 -12.64 -7.98
N ILE A 4 -0.36 -12.36 -8.47
CA ILE A 4 0.86 -12.25 -7.66
C ILE A 4 0.70 -11.29 -6.47
N PRO A 5 -0.10 -10.19 -6.51
CA PRO A 5 -0.18 -9.25 -5.40
C PRO A 5 -0.88 -9.76 -4.15
N ASN A 6 -1.96 -10.51 -4.30
CA ASN A 6 -2.62 -11.13 -3.15
C ASN A 6 -1.72 -12.17 -2.49
N TYR A 7 -0.94 -12.87 -3.30
CA TYR A 7 0.02 -13.85 -2.84
C TYR A 7 1.16 -13.19 -2.05
N MET A 8 1.71 -12.10 -2.56
CA MET A 8 2.76 -11.34 -1.88
C MET A 8 2.27 -10.73 -0.57
N GLN A 9 1.06 -10.21 -0.55
CA GLN A 9 0.44 -9.67 0.66
C GLN A 9 0.22 -10.76 1.70
N MET A 10 -0.23 -11.93 1.30
CA MET A 10 -0.38 -13.08 2.19
C MET A 10 0.97 -13.51 2.76
N ILE A 11 2.00 -13.60 1.93
CA ILE A 11 3.36 -13.95 2.37
C ILE A 11 3.87 -12.94 3.39
N VAL A 12 3.73 -11.64 3.13
CA VAL A 12 4.14 -10.59 4.06
C VAL A 12 3.37 -10.69 5.37
N THR A 13 2.06 -10.95 5.31
CA THR A 13 1.22 -11.14 6.49
C THR A 13 1.63 -12.37 7.29
N TYR A 14 1.90 -13.50 6.64
CA TYR A 14 2.36 -14.72 7.27
C TYR A 14 3.75 -14.57 7.89
N LEU A 15 4.68 -13.95 7.19
CA LEU A 15 6.01 -13.65 7.71
C LEU A 15 5.93 -12.74 8.93
N TYR A 16 5.02 -11.79 8.88
CA TYR A 16 4.75 -10.87 9.98
C TYR A 16 4.17 -11.58 11.19
N GLN A 17 3.19 -12.47 11.00
CA GLN A 17 2.62 -13.28 12.08
C GLN A 17 3.68 -14.23 12.67
N LEU A 18 4.49 -14.83 11.82
CA LEU A 18 5.60 -15.67 12.25
C LEU A 18 6.60 -14.88 13.09
N PHE A 19 6.93 -13.66 12.66
CA PHE A 19 7.82 -12.76 13.38
C PHE A 19 7.25 -12.39 14.75
N LEU A 20 5.96 -12.10 14.83
CA LEU A 20 5.26 -11.82 16.10
C LEU A 20 5.30 -13.03 17.03
N SER A 21 5.09 -14.22 16.50
CA SER A 21 5.14 -15.47 17.26
C SER A 21 6.53 -15.71 17.84
N LEU A 22 7.59 -15.42 17.09
CA LEU A 22 8.96 -15.53 17.55
C LEU A 22 9.31 -14.44 18.58
N ALA A 23 8.76 -13.25 18.44
CA ALA A 23 8.94 -12.17 19.39
C ALA A 23 8.33 -12.48 20.76
N ASP A 24 7.24 -13.24 20.79
CA ASP A 24 6.53 -13.64 22.00
C ASP A 24 7.35 -14.67 22.82
N GLU A 25 8.30 -15.36 22.22
CA GLU A 25 9.15 -16.34 22.88
C GLU A 25 10.40 -15.75 23.57
N GLY A 26 10.47 -14.42 23.68
CA GLY A 26 11.54 -13.73 24.41
C GLY A 26 12.92 -13.74 23.76
N ILE A 27 12.98 -14.16 22.50
CA ILE A 27 14.25 -14.24 21.77
C ILE A 27 14.70 -12.87 21.23
N VAL A 28 13.81 -11.86 21.29
CA VAL A 28 14.09 -10.56 20.71
C VAL A 28 14.06 -9.48 21.79
N SER A 29 15.09 -9.46 22.63
CA SER A 29 15.27 -8.38 23.61
C SER A 29 15.79 -7.08 23.00
N GLU A 30 16.10 -7.07 21.71
CA GLU A 30 16.62 -5.89 21.01
C GLU A 30 15.68 -5.27 19.99
N VAL A 31 14.43 -5.71 19.89
CA VAL A 31 13.52 -5.16 18.88
C VAL A 31 12.62 -4.10 19.49
N SER A 32 13.20 -2.95 19.75
CA SER A 32 12.40 -1.71 19.93
C SER A 32 11.57 -1.38 18.67
N SER A 33 11.71 -2.17 17.62
CA SER A 33 11.03 -1.99 16.34
C SER A 33 9.80 -2.88 16.15
N ALA A 34 9.52 -3.84 17.04
CA ALA A 34 8.37 -4.71 16.89
C ALA A 34 7.03 -3.95 16.91
N PRO A 35 6.80 -2.98 17.83
CA PRO A 35 5.59 -2.16 17.78
C PRO A 35 5.49 -1.35 16.49
N ASP A 36 6.59 -0.81 15.99
CA ASP A 36 6.61 -0.03 14.75
C ASP A 36 6.29 -0.91 13.54
N ALA A 37 6.80 -2.14 13.51
CA ALA A 37 6.48 -3.10 12.46
C ALA A 37 4.98 -3.45 12.47
N MET A 38 4.37 -3.59 13.62
CA MET A 38 2.93 -3.81 13.76
C MET A 38 2.13 -2.63 13.21
N ILE A 39 2.53 -1.42 13.55
CA ILE A 39 1.90 -0.18 13.07
C ILE A 39 1.97 -0.14 11.54
N PHE A 40 3.14 -0.41 10.99
CA PHE A 40 3.35 -0.44 9.55
C PHE A 40 2.44 -1.47 8.87
N GLY A 41 2.39 -2.69 9.39
CA GLY A 41 1.52 -3.75 8.86
C GLY A 41 0.05 -3.39 8.89
N LYS A 42 -0.43 -2.83 10.00
CA LYS A 42 -1.82 -2.35 10.11
C LYS A 42 -2.12 -1.24 9.12
N ALA A 43 -1.21 -0.28 8.99
CA ALA A 43 -1.37 0.83 8.06
C ALA A 43 -1.45 0.34 6.62
N ILE A 44 -0.58 -0.58 6.21
CA ILE A 44 -0.62 -1.16 4.86
C ILE A 44 -1.92 -1.91 4.62
N GLY A 45 -2.39 -2.69 5.58
CA GLY A 45 -3.66 -3.38 5.49
C GLY A 45 -4.82 -2.41 5.29
N TYR A 46 -4.81 -1.31 6.03
CA TYR A 46 -5.82 -0.26 5.90
C TYR A 46 -5.77 0.39 4.50
N LEU A 47 -4.58 0.71 4.01
CA LEU A 47 -4.42 1.29 2.68
C LEU A 47 -4.90 0.36 1.58
N ASN A 48 -4.57 -0.92 1.65
CA ASN A 48 -4.99 -1.91 0.67
C ASN A 48 -6.51 -2.11 0.66
N SER A 49 -7.17 -1.96 1.80
CA SER A 49 -8.62 -2.06 1.91
C SER A 49 -9.35 -0.80 1.45
N ASN A 50 -8.63 0.29 1.22
CA ASN A 50 -9.20 1.61 0.89
C ASN A 50 -8.55 2.23 -0.35
N LEU A 51 -8.16 1.40 -1.33
CA LEU A 51 -7.56 1.90 -2.58
C LEU A 51 -8.53 2.72 -3.43
N ASP A 52 -9.82 2.53 -3.23
CA ASP A 52 -10.89 3.23 -3.94
C ASP A 52 -11.10 4.68 -3.49
N ARG A 53 -10.40 5.11 -2.44
CA ARG A 53 -10.52 6.46 -1.90
C ARG A 53 -9.17 7.01 -1.46
N GLN A 54 -9.17 8.19 -0.89
CA GLN A 54 -7.96 8.90 -0.46
C GLN A 54 -8.02 9.11 1.06
N PRO A 55 -7.67 8.12 1.89
CA PRO A 55 -7.69 8.30 3.33
C PRO A 55 -6.66 9.34 3.77
N THR A 56 -7.02 10.10 4.79
CA THR A 56 -6.13 11.10 5.38
C THR A 56 -5.12 10.43 6.31
N ILE A 57 -4.01 11.11 6.56
CA ILE A 57 -3.02 10.64 7.53
C ILE A 57 -3.65 10.46 8.91
N LEU A 58 -4.54 11.38 9.30
CA LEU A 58 -5.25 11.29 10.57
C LEU A 58 -6.12 10.04 10.68
N GLU A 59 -6.85 9.70 9.62
CA GLU A 59 -7.65 8.47 9.59
C GLU A 59 -6.79 7.23 9.79
N ILE A 60 -5.68 7.15 9.08
CA ILE A 60 -4.77 6.00 9.14
C ILE A 60 -4.15 5.91 10.53
N ALA A 61 -3.70 7.03 11.08
CA ALA A 61 -3.11 7.09 12.41
C ALA A 61 -4.10 6.66 13.48
N ARG A 62 -5.35 7.10 13.39
CA ARG A 62 -6.42 6.69 14.30
C ARG A 62 -6.69 5.18 14.21
N PHE A 63 -6.74 4.65 13.02
CA PHE A 63 -6.91 3.21 12.82
C PHE A 63 -5.79 2.42 13.48
N CYS A 64 -4.56 2.93 13.43
CA CYS A 64 -3.39 2.29 14.03
C CYS A 64 -3.20 2.62 15.50
N ASN A 65 -4.05 3.48 16.10
CA ASN A 65 -3.94 3.97 17.48
C ASN A 65 -2.60 4.65 17.77
N VAL A 66 -2.12 5.46 16.84
CA VAL A 66 -0.87 6.21 16.97
C VAL A 66 -1.07 7.66 16.57
N SER A 67 -0.10 8.51 16.90
CA SER A 67 -0.07 9.90 16.43
C SER A 67 0.33 9.94 14.94
N GLU A 68 -0.02 11.04 14.27
CA GLU A 68 0.42 11.27 12.90
C GLU A 68 1.94 11.26 12.78
N SER A 69 2.64 11.84 13.76
CA SER A 69 4.10 11.88 13.80
C SER A 69 4.70 10.47 13.88
N SER A 70 4.12 9.61 14.70
CA SER A 70 4.55 8.21 14.80
C SER A 70 4.32 7.46 13.50
N LEU A 71 3.17 7.69 12.86
CA LEU A 71 2.87 7.08 11.56
C LEU A 71 3.89 7.48 10.49
N LYS A 72 4.18 8.77 10.40
CA LYS A 72 5.17 9.30 9.45
C LYS A 72 6.55 8.70 9.68
N ARG A 73 6.98 8.63 10.94
CA ARG A 73 8.26 8.01 11.31
C ARG A 73 8.33 6.55 10.88
N VAL A 74 7.26 5.80 11.12
CA VAL A 74 7.17 4.39 10.75
C VAL A 74 7.30 4.20 9.24
N PHE A 75 6.61 5.02 8.45
CA PHE A 75 6.71 4.94 6.98
C PHE A 75 8.09 5.33 6.48
N ASP A 76 8.71 6.36 7.05
CA ASP A 76 10.09 6.72 6.70
C ASP A 76 11.05 5.58 6.99
N ARG A 77 10.87 4.90 8.11
CA ARG A 77 11.74 3.81 8.54
C ARG A 77 11.59 2.55 7.68
N TYR A 78 10.35 2.12 7.44
CA TYR A 78 10.09 0.83 6.79
C TYR A 78 9.89 0.93 5.27
N ALA A 79 9.37 2.03 4.78
CA ALA A 79 9.09 2.23 3.36
C ALA A 79 10.07 3.18 2.68
N GLY A 80 10.77 4.02 3.45
CA GLY A 80 11.66 5.04 2.91
C GLY A 80 10.91 6.14 2.15
N MET A 81 9.61 6.28 2.38
CA MET A 81 8.76 7.27 1.71
C MET A 81 7.55 7.61 2.59
N GLY A 82 6.90 8.74 2.28
CA GLY A 82 5.69 9.15 2.99
C GLY A 82 4.48 8.27 2.67
N VAL A 83 3.45 8.39 3.50
CA VAL A 83 2.22 7.61 3.40
C VAL A 83 1.52 7.81 2.05
N HIS A 84 1.39 9.07 1.62
CA HIS A 84 0.69 9.38 0.37
C HIS A 84 1.41 8.83 -0.86
N LYS A 85 2.73 8.90 -0.86
CA LYS A 85 3.53 8.33 -1.95
C LYS A 85 3.42 6.82 -1.98
N TYR A 86 3.41 6.19 -0.82
CA TYR A 86 3.22 4.74 -0.70
C TYR A 86 1.84 4.34 -1.22
N LEU A 87 0.79 5.07 -0.81
CA LEU A 87 -0.58 4.83 -1.28
C LEU A 87 -0.67 4.97 -2.80
N LEU A 88 -0.03 5.99 -3.37
CA LEU A 88 0.01 6.16 -4.83
C LEU A 88 0.62 4.94 -5.51
N LYS A 89 1.70 4.41 -4.99
CA LYS A 89 2.34 3.20 -5.54
C LYS A 89 1.42 1.98 -5.47
N LEU A 90 0.67 1.83 -4.38
CA LEU A 90 -0.32 0.76 -4.25
C LEU A 90 -1.45 0.91 -5.26
N LYS A 91 -1.95 2.13 -5.46
CA LYS A 91 -2.99 2.42 -6.46
C LYS A 91 -2.52 2.11 -7.88
N ILE A 92 -1.32 2.52 -8.22
CA ILE A 92 -0.75 2.26 -9.56
C ILE A 92 -0.56 0.75 -9.78
N LYS A 93 -0.10 0.03 -8.78
CA LYS A 93 0.05 -1.42 -8.86
C LYS A 93 -1.30 -2.11 -9.10
N ALA A 94 -2.33 -1.73 -8.36
CA ALA A 94 -3.68 -2.25 -8.55
C ALA A 94 -4.21 -1.89 -9.95
N ALA A 95 -3.94 -0.68 -10.42
CA ALA A 95 -4.34 -0.24 -11.75
C ALA A 95 -3.67 -1.09 -12.85
N MET A 96 -2.39 -1.41 -12.70
CA MET A 96 -1.69 -2.27 -13.66
C MET A 96 -2.39 -3.62 -13.82
N GLU A 97 -2.80 -4.22 -12.72
CA GLU A 97 -3.50 -5.51 -12.74
C GLU A 97 -4.85 -5.42 -13.44
N LEU A 98 -5.63 -4.39 -13.10
CA LEU A 98 -6.94 -4.17 -13.72
C LEU A 98 -6.83 -3.92 -15.22
N LEU A 99 -5.82 -3.17 -15.65
CA LEU A 99 -5.57 -2.91 -17.07
C LEU A 99 -5.17 -4.21 -17.79
N GLN A 100 -4.35 -5.04 -17.17
CA GLN A 100 -3.97 -6.34 -17.73
C GLN A 100 -5.17 -7.27 -17.86
N ASP A 101 -6.14 -7.17 -16.94
CA ASP A 101 -7.39 -7.92 -17.01
C ASP A 101 -8.34 -7.38 -18.08
N GLY A 102 -7.97 -6.33 -18.78
CA GLY A 102 -8.75 -5.78 -19.90
C GLY A 102 -9.72 -4.69 -19.52
N GLU A 103 -9.70 -4.19 -18.28
CA GLU A 103 -10.59 -3.09 -17.88
C GLU A 103 -10.23 -1.78 -18.57
N GLY A 104 -11.22 -0.93 -18.82
CA GLY A 104 -11.03 0.37 -19.46
C GLY A 104 -10.29 1.36 -18.57
N VAL A 105 -9.51 2.25 -19.17
CA VAL A 105 -8.68 3.23 -18.45
C VAL A 105 -9.52 4.10 -17.50
N SER A 106 -10.68 4.58 -17.98
CA SER A 106 -11.58 5.41 -17.17
C SER A 106 -12.14 4.64 -15.97
N ALA A 107 -12.55 3.40 -16.17
CA ALA A 107 -13.07 2.54 -15.10
C ALA A 107 -11.98 2.24 -14.07
N VAL A 108 -10.77 1.96 -14.53
CA VAL A 108 -9.63 1.71 -13.63
C VAL A 108 -9.32 2.95 -12.79
N ALA A 109 -9.26 4.12 -13.41
CA ALA A 109 -9.01 5.38 -12.69
C ALA A 109 -10.01 5.59 -11.55
N GLU A 110 -11.29 5.33 -11.82
CA GLU A 110 -12.35 5.44 -10.81
C GLU A 110 -12.19 4.39 -9.71
N ARG A 111 -11.95 3.14 -10.07
CA ARG A 111 -11.81 2.04 -9.11
C ARG A 111 -10.63 2.21 -8.17
N VAL A 112 -9.54 2.83 -8.62
CA VAL A 112 -8.38 3.09 -7.77
C VAL A 112 -8.41 4.49 -7.15
N GLY A 113 -9.57 5.15 -7.17
CA GLY A 113 -9.82 6.35 -6.39
C GLY A 113 -9.19 7.64 -6.91
N PHE A 114 -8.93 7.74 -8.22
CA PHE A 114 -8.49 9.00 -8.82
C PHE A 114 -9.68 9.88 -9.17
N SER A 115 -9.53 11.19 -8.94
CA SER A 115 -10.59 12.16 -9.19
C SER A 115 -10.84 12.41 -10.69
N SER A 116 -9.86 12.14 -11.54
CA SER A 116 -9.99 12.27 -12.99
C SER A 116 -9.10 11.28 -13.73
N GLN A 117 -9.51 10.88 -14.91
CA GLN A 117 -8.71 10.04 -15.78
C GLN A 117 -7.40 10.74 -16.21
N SER A 118 -7.44 12.04 -16.42
CA SER A 118 -6.26 12.83 -16.79
C SER A 118 -5.20 12.79 -15.70
N TYR A 119 -5.58 12.99 -14.46
CA TYR A 119 -4.67 12.91 -13.32
C TYR A 119 -4.11 11.49 -13.16
N PHE A 120 -4.97 10.48 -13.27
CA PHE A 120 -4.56 9.09 -13.23
C PHE A 120 -3.51 8.77 -14.30
N SER A 121 -3.76 9.17 -15.54
CA SER A 121 -2.85 8.89 -16.66
C SER A 121 -1.47 9.53 -16.46
N LYS A 122 -1.43 10.74 -15.95
CA LYS A 122 -0.17 11.42 -15.62
C LYS A 122 0.59 10.70 -14.52
N ALA A 123 -0.09 10.33 -13.45
CA ALA A 123 0.49 9.60 -12.32
C ALA A 123 0.99 8.22 -12.77
N PHE A 124 0.21 7.51 -13.56
CA PHE A 124 0.56 6.20 -14.09
C PHE A 124 1.82 6.27 -14.96
N LYS A 125 1.87 7.22 -15.89
CA LYS A 125 3.05 7.40 -16.74
C LYS A 125 4.30 7.76 -15.94
N ARG A 126 4.16 8.62 -14.94
CA ARG A 126 5.28 9.01 -14.08
C ARG A 126 5.83 7.81 -13.30
N GLU A 127 4.94 6.94 -12.79
CA GLU A 127 5.36 5.79 -11.96
C GLU A 127 5.80 4.59 -12.80
N THR A 128 5.25 4.37 -13.98
CA THR A 128 5.54 3.18 -14.81
C THR A 128 6.36 3.46 -16.06
N GLY A 129 6.42 4.71 -16.49
CA GLY A 129 7.07 5.10 -17.74
C GLY A 129 6.20 4.90 -18.98
N GLN A 130 5.00 4.38 -18.85
CA GLN A 130 4.08 4.10 -19.96
C GLN A 130 2.70 4.72 -19.68
N ASN A 131 1.99 5.08 -20.76
CA ASN A 131 0.61 5.49 -20.65
C ASN A 131 -0.28 4.29 -20.33
N PRO A 132 -1.40 4.47 -19.60
CA PRO A 132 -2.31 3.37 -19.30
C PRO A 132 -2.83 2.65 -20.55
N THR A 133 -3.06 3.40 -21.64
CA THR A 133 -3.52 2.84 -22.91
C THR A 133 -2.47 1.94 -23.57
N GLU A 134 -1.20 2.28 -23.43
CA GLU A 134 -0.08 1.46 -23.93
C GLU A 134 0.10 0.21 -23.09
N PHE A 135 -0.14 0.31 -21.80
CA PHE A 135 -0.02 -0.79 -20.85
C PHE A 135 -1.16 -1.81 -21.03
N LYS A 136 -2.32 -1.33 -21.43
CA LYS A 136 -3.47 -2.18 -21.71
C LYS A 136 -3.28 -2.84 -23.08
N ARG A 137 -3.16 -4.13 -23.06
CA ARG A 137 -3.10 -4.91 -24.31
C ARG A 137 -4.29 -5.84 -24.47
#